data_3cdc31aee621f5f5a2d160d87e3328c7
#
_entry.id   3cdc31aee621f5f5a2d160d87e3328c7
#
_cell.length_a   1.000
_cell.length_b   1.000
_cell.length_c   1.000
_cell.angle_alpha   90.00
_cell.angle_beta   90.00
_cell.angle_gamma   90.00
#
_symmetry.space_group_name_H-M   'P 1'
#
loop_
_entity.id
_entity.type
_entity.pdbx_description
1 polymer ?
#
loop_
_entity_poly.entity_id
_entity_poly.type
_entity_poly.pdbx_seq_one_letter_code
_entity_poly.pdbx_strand_id
1 'polypeptide(L)'
;MIFADPPYFLSNDGFSCQNGQMVSVNKGNWDKSKGMAADLEFYEEWLRLCYALLKPNGTIWVCGTFHNIYLIGYLMQTVGYHILNNITWEKPNPPPNLSCRFFTHSTETILWAKKNKKAKHTFHYEMMKAQNNGKQMKCVWTFPPPNKTEKTFGKHPTQKPLSLLERCILSASNIGDLIFDPFMGSGTTGVAALKHGRRFCGCELEEDFFELAKKRLEK
;
A
#
# COMPACT_ATOMS: atom_id res chain seq x y z
N MET A 1 11.53 -3.24 -7.37
CA MET A 1 10.07 -3.16 -7.14
C MET A 1 9.77 -1.91 -6.33
N ILE A 2 8.65 -1.24 -6.60
CA ILE A 2 8.15 -0.12 -5.77
C ILE A 2 6.85 -0.58 -5.10
N PHE A 3 6.67 -0.24 -3.83
CA PHE A 3 5.40 -0.33 -3.11
C PHE A 3 5.07 1.07 -2.59
N ALA A 4 3.88 1.57 -2.85
CA ALA A 4 3.46 2.92 -2.49
C ALA A 4 2.09 2.90 -1.80
N ASP A 5 2.03 3.47 -0.61
CA ASP A 5 0.80 3.71 0.16
C ASP A 5 0.65 5.23 0.37
N PRO A 6 0.30 5.99 -0.68
CA PRO A 6 0.29 7.45 -0.63
C PRO A 6 -0.79 7.97 0.31
N PRO A 7 -0.76 9.25 0.71
CA PRO A 7 -1.88 9.90 1.38
C PRO A 7 -3.18 9.71 0.60
N TYR A 8 -4.28 9.38 1.31
CA TYR A 8 -5.60 9.22 0.71
C TYR A 8 -6.45 10.49 0.78
N PHE A 9 -5.94 11.52 1.49
CA PHE A 9 -6.58 12.80 1.72
C PHE A 9 -7.97 12.68 2.37
N LEU A 10 -8.07 11.79 3.38
CA LEU A 10 -9.31 11.51 4.09
C LEU A 10 -9.42 12.20 5.46
N SER A 11 -8.43 12.99 5.85
CA SER A 11 -8.44 13.79 7.08
C SER A 11 -9.30 15.06 6.89
N ASN A 12 -10.63 14.88 7.04
CA ASN A 12 -11.67 15.88 6.73
C ASN A 12 -12.58 16.21 7.91
N ASP A 13 -12.06 16.07 9.15
CA ASP A 13 -12.74 16.31 10.41
C ASP A 13 -13.99 15.42 10.66
N GLY A 14 -14.13 14.33 9.91
CA GLY A 14 -15.16 13.32 10.09
C GLY A 14 -14.90 12.39 11.28
N PHE A 15 -15.85 11.50 11.54
CA PHE A 15 -15.78 10.50 12.61
C PHE A 15 -15.99 9.08 12.05
N SER A 16 -15.38 8.11 12.73
CA SER A 16 -15.54 6.69 12.48
C SER A 16 -15.81 5.97 13.80
N CYS A 17 -16.06 4.65 13.76
CA CYS A 17 -16.20 3.82 14.95
C CYS A 17 -14.98 2.93 15.14
N GLN A 18 -14.44 2.90 16.35
CA GLN A 18 -13.41 1.96 16.76
C GLN A 18 -13.77 1.38 18.13
N ASN A 19 -13.93 0.06 18.20
CA ASN A 19 -14.33 -0.64 19.44
C ASN A 19 -15.59 -0.06 20.11
N GLY A 20 -16.60 0.32 19.30
CA GLY A 20 -17.84 0.90 19.80
C GLY A 20 -17.78 2.39 20.19
N GLN A 21 -16.61 3.04 20.04
CA GLN A 21 -16.42 4.47 20.34
C GLN A 21 -16.28 5.29 19.07
N MET A 22 -16.83 6.50 19.06
CA MET A 22 -16.58 7.48 18.00
C MET A 22 -15.14 7.98 18.08
N VAL A 23 -14.40 7.90 16.97
CA VAL A 23 -13.04 8.38 16.85
C VAL A 23 -12.90 9.29 15.63
N SER A 24 -12.04 10.30 15.72
CA SER A 24 -11.73 11.15 14.56
C SER A 24 -11.07 10.33 13.45
N VAL A 25 -11.41 10.64 12.19
CA VAL A 25 -10.75 10.04 11.02
C VAL A 25 -9.42 10.73 10.67
N ASN A 26 -9.09 11.86 11.30
CA ASN A 26 -7.89 12.62 11.01
C ASN A 26 -6.63 11.81 11.33
N LYS A 27 -5.70 11.75 10.38
CA LYS A 27 -4.43 11.01 10.45
C LYS A 27 -3.22 11.93 10.67
N GLY A 28 -3.38 13.20 10.32
CA GLY A 28 -2.32 14.22 10.38
C GLY A 28 -2.48 15.24 9.26
N ASN A 29 -1.63 16.28 9.28
CA ASN A 29 -1.66 17.32 8.27
C ASN A 29 -1.26 16.80 6.87
N TRP A 30 -0.45 15.76 6.83
CA TRP A 30 -0.02 15.11 5.60
C TRP A 30 -1.17 14.44 4.81
N ASP A 31 -2.29 14.11 5.48
CA ASP A 31 -3.48 13.46 4.87
C ASP A 31 -4.64 14.45 4.66
N LYS A 32 -4.41 15.76 4.74
CA LYS A 32 -5.41 16.78 4.43
C LYS A 32 -5.40 17.13 2.96
N SER A 33 -6.59 17.08 2.33
CA SER A 33 -6.76 17.58 0.96
C SER A 33 -6.55 19.10 0.91
N LYS A 34 -5.86 19.53 -0.16
CA LYS A 34 -5.74 20.95 -0.54
C LYS A 34 -6.67 21.31 -1.71
N GLY A 35 -7.61 20.41 -2.01
CA GLY A 35 -8.53 20.51 -3.13
C GLY A 35 -8.15 19.58 -4.29
N MET A 36 -9.15 19.18 -5.08
CA MET A 36 -9.02 18.16 -6.13
C MET A 36 -7.86 18.43 -7.11
N ALA A 37 -7.63 19.69 -7.47
CA ALA A 37 -6.56 20.04 -8.42
C ALA A 37 -5.17 19.79 -7.82
N ALA A 38 -4.94 20.19 -6.57
CA ALA A 38 -3.67 19.98 -5.88
C ALA A 38 -3.43 18.50 -5.56
N ASP A 39 -4.48 17.77 -5.21
CA ASP A 39 -4.40 16.34 -4.96
C ASP A 39 -4.06 15.56 -6.25
N LEU A 40 -4.64 15.98 -7.39
CA LEU A 40 -4.34 15.45 -8.71
C LEU A 40 -2.87 15.67 -9.10
N GLU A 41 -2.38 16.89 -8.96
CA GLU A 41 -1.00 17.27 -9.24
C GLU A 41 -0.03 16.45 -8.40
N PHE A 42 -0.28 16.31 -7.09
CA PHE A 42 0.51 15.49 -6.18
C PHE A 42 0.58 14.03 -6.64
N TYR A 43 -0.58 13.41 -6.99
CA TYR A 43 -0.59 12.01 -7.46
C TYR A 43 0.15 11.84 -8.78
N GLU A 44 0.01 12.79 -9.71
CA GLU A 44 0.70 12.72 -10.99
C GLU A 44 2.22 12.86 -10.84
N GLU A 45 2.68 13.80 -10.01
CA GLU A 45 4.09 14.08 -9.78
C GLU A 45 4.82 12.84 -9.23
N TRP A 46 4.38 12.28 -8.10
CA TRP A 46 5.07 11.14 -7.53
C TRP A 46 4.95 9.88 -8.41
N LEU A 47 3.86 9.68 -9.14
CA LEU A 47 3.75 8.59 -10.11
C LEU A 47 4.77 8.72 -11.24
N ARG A 48 5.00 9.94 -11.77
CA ARG A 48 6.04 10.21 -12.78
C ARG A 48 7.44 9.95 -12.22
N LEU A 49 7.73 10.39 -10.99
CA LEU A 49 9.01 10.12 -10.32
C LEU A 49 9.23 8.62 -10.14
N CYS A 50 8.24 7.89 -9.64
CA CYS A 50 8.31 6.44 -9.52
C CYS A 50 8.49 5.74 -10.89
N TYR A 51 7.85 6.25 -11.95
CA TYR A 51 8.01 5.72 -13.30
C TYR A 51 9.45 5.89 -13.80
N ALA A 52 10.05 7.04 -13.56
CA ALA A 52 11.44 7.30 -13.93
C ALA A 52 12.41 6.35 -13.20
N LEU A 53 12.23 6.17 -11.89
CA LEU A 53 13.06 5.30 -11.04
C LEU A 53 12.85 3.80 -11.29
N LEU A 54 11.68 3.40 -11.77
CA LEU A 54 11.35 1.99 -11.97
C LEU A 54 12.21 1.39 -13.10
N LYS A 55 12.91 0.29 -12.80
CA LYS A 55 13.67 -0.47 -13.80
C LYS A 55 12.77 -0.95 -14.95
N PRO A 56 13.30 -1.22 -16.14
CA PRO A 56 12.50 -1.69 -17.29
C PRO A 56 11.63 -2.91 -16.99
N ASN A 57 12.11 -3.84 -16.17
CA ASN A 57 11.41 -5.06 -15.74
C ASN A 57 10.79 -4.95 -14.33
N GLY A 58 10.81 -3.76 -13.72
CA GLY A 58 10.26 -3.51 -12.40
C GLY A 58 8.74 -3.43 -12.40
N THR A 59 8.15 -3.63 -11.23
CA THR A 59 6.72 -3.44 -10.98
C THR A 59 6.49 -2.46 -9.85
N ILE A 60 5.32 -1.83 -9.86
CA ILE A 60 4.83 -0.94 -8.81
C ILE A 60 3.50 -1.46 -8.27
N TRP A 61 3.33 -1.35 -6.96
CA TRP A 61 2.12 -1.64 -6.23
C TRP A 61 1.65 -0.36 -5.57
N VAL A 62 0.40 0.04 -5.79
CA VAL A 62 -0.15 1.29 -5.27
C VAL A 62 -1.43 1.01 -4.51
N CYS A 63 -1.43 1.32 -3.21
CA CYS A 63 -2.60 1.20 -2.36
C CYS A 63 -3.52 2.41 -2.50
N GLY A 64 -4.82 2.17 -2.28
CA GLY A 64 -5.83 3.21 -2.22
C GLY A 64 -7.18 2.69 -1.78
N THR A 65 -8.09 3.63 -1.54
CA THR A 65 -9.52 3.37 -1.32
C THR A 65 -10.32 3.88 -2.52
N PHE A 66 -11.63 3.66 -2.51
CA PHE A 66 -12.51 4.16 -3.57
C PHE A 66 -12.45 5.69 -3.76
N HIS A 67 -11.95 6.45 -2.77
CA HIS A 67 -11.82 7.91 -2.86
C HIS A 67 -10.73 8.36 -3.84
N ASN A 68 -9.65 7.59 -3.98
CA ASN A 68 -8.47 8.01 -4.74
C ASN A 68 -8.02 7.00 -5.81
N ILE A 69 -8.36 5.71 -5.66
CA ILE A 69 -7.78 4.65 -6.50
C ILE A 69 -8.16 4.77 -7.98
N TYR A 70 -9.36 5.27 -8.28
CA TYR A 70 -9.80 5.46 -9.67
C TYR A 70 -9.00 6.56 -10.37
N LEU A 71 -8.73 7.66 -9.64
CA LEU A 71 -7.88 8.75 -10.11
C LEU A 71 -6.44 8.27 -10.31
N ILE A 72 -5.89 7.57 -9.32
CA ILE A 72 -4.56 6.97 -9.41
C ILE A 72 -4.47 6.01 -10.60
N GLY A 73 -5.48 5.15 -10.80
CA GLY A 73 -5.49 4.21 -11.92
C GLY A 73 -5.54 4.90 -13.29
N TYR A 74 -6.26 6.01 -13.41
CA TYR A 74 -6.24 6.86 -14.60
C TYR A 74 -4.85 7.46 -14.82
N LEU A 75 -4.26 8.08 -13.81
CA LEU A 75 -2.95 8.70 -13.88
C LEU A 75 -1.83 7.69 -14.17
N MET A 76 -1.89 6.50 -13.61
CA MET A 76 -0.92 5.44 -13.93
C MET A 76 -0.92 5.14 -15.43
N GLN A 77 -2.09 5.05 -16.06
CA GLN A 77 -2.20 4.79 -17.49
C GLN A 77 -1.71 5.98 -18.34
N THR A 78 -2.01 7.22 -17.94
CA THR A 78 -1.54 8.43 -18.65
C THR A 78 -0.03 8.61 -18.54
N VAL A 79 0.59 8.23 -17.42
CA VAL A 79 2.04 8.22 -17.23
C VAL A 79 2.73 7.13 -18.07
N GLY A 80 2.01 6.06 -18.42
CA GLY A 80 2.52 4.98 -19.28
C GLY A 80 2.67 3.61 -18.61
N TYR A 81 2.26 3.47 -17.37
CA TYR A 81 2.20 2.16 -16.70
C TYR A 81 1.21 1.22 -17.38
N HIS A 82 1.49 -0.07 -17.31
CA HIS A 82 0.55 -1.12 -17.73
C HIS A 82 0.05 -1.87 -16.48
N ILE A 83 -1.20 -1.63 -16.12
CA ILE A 83 -1.85 -2.28 -14.98
C ILE A 83 -2.01 -3.78 -15.28
N LEU A 84 -1.56 -4.62 -14.36
CA LEU A 84 -1.63 -6.08 -14.41
C LEU A 84 -2.84 -6.61 -13.68
N ASN A 85 -3.04 -6.11 -12.44
CA ASN A 85 -4.17 -6.49 -11.59
C ASN A 85 -4.72 -5.31 -10.80
N ASN A 86 -6.01 -5.36 -10.57
CA ASN A 86 -6.70 -4.69 -9.49
C ASN A 86 -6.92 -5.74 -8.39
N ILE A 87 -6.20 -5.60 -7.27
CA ILE A 87 -6.29 -6.51 -6.14
C ILE A 87 -7.17 -5.88 -5.08
N THR A 88 -8.14 -6.66 -4.61
CA THR A 88 -9.00 -6.27 -3.50
C THR A 88 -8.46 -6.88 -2.21
N TRP A 89 -7.99 -6.03 -1.30
CA TRP A 89 -7.70 -6.45 0.06
C TRP A 89 -8.96 -6.35 0.91
N GLU A 90 -9.50 -7.50 1.27
CA GLU A 90 -10.66 -7.65 2.14
C GLU A 90 -10.24 -7.69 3.61
N LYS A 91 -10.89 -6.87 4.43
CA LYS A 91 -10.73 -6.83 5.88
C LYS A 91 -11.87 -7.61 6.53
N PRO A 92 -11.60 -8.73 7.24
CA PRO A 92 -12.67 -9.59 7.77
C PRO A 92 -13.55 -8.92 8.83
N ASN A 93 -13.01 -7.93 9.56
CA ASN A 93 -13.71 -7.21 10.63
C ASN A 93 -13.62 -5.69 10.40
N PRO A 94 -14.31 -5.12 9.42
CA PRO A 94 -14.30 -3.69 9.16
C PRO A 94 -15.09 -2.93 10.23
N PRO A 95 -14.78 -1.64 10.49
CA PRO A 95 -15.61 -0.78 11.32
C PRO A 95 -17.03 -0.68 10.74
N PRO A 96 -18.07 -0.68 11.58
CA PRO A 96 -19.45 -0.54 11.10
C PRO A 96 -19.70 0.83 10.46
N ASN A 97 -20.64 0.86 9.51
CA ASN A 97 -21.13 2.12 8.96
C ASN A 97 -22.12 2.76 9.94
N LEU A 98 -21.70 3.85 10.58
CA LEU A 98 -22.51 4.55 11.58
C LEU A 98 -23.77 5.21 11.00
N SER A 99 -23.76 5.60 9.72
CA SER A 99 -24.92 6.25 9.07
C SER A 99 -26.02 5.27 8.69
N CYS A 100 -25.72 3.97 8.58
CA CYS A 100 -26.61 2.92 8.10
C CYS A 100 -27.29 3.22 6.74
N ARG A 101 -26.65 4.05 5.86
CA ARG A 101 -27.21 4.50 4.59
C ARG A 101 -26.50 3.93 3.36
N PHE A 102 -25.39 3.20 3.55
CA PHE A 102 -24.64 2.52 2.50
C PHE A 102 -23.93 1.29 3.08
N PHE A 103 -23.37 0.46 2.22
CA PHE A 103 -22.67 -0.75 2.67
C PHE A 103 -21.41 -0.41 3.47
N THR A 104 -21.08 -1.25 4.45
CA THR A 104 -19.84 -1.13 5.23
C THR A 104 -18.63 -1.29 4.33
N HIS A 105 -17.71 -0.32 4.36
CA HIS A 105 -16.47 -0.38 3.62
C HIS A 105 -15.52 -1.40 4.25
N SER A 106 -15.39 -2.55 3.60
CA SER A 106 -14.59 -3.69 4.08
C SER A 106 -13.31 -3.91 3.27
N THR A 107 -13.06 -3.09 2.25
CA THR A 107 -11.97 -3.33 1.30
C THR A 107 -11.08 -2.11 1.10
N GLU A 108 -9.80 -2.39 0.76
CA GLU A 108 -8.92 -1.46 0.07
C GLU A 108 -8.50 -2.05 -1.28
N THR A 109 -8.08 -1.21 -2.19
CA THR A 109 -7.64 -1.62 -3.52
C THR A 109 -6.14 -1.46 -3.66
N ILE A 110 -5.48 -2.42 -4.32
CA ILE A 110 -4.07 -2.33 -4.66
C ILE A 110 -3.94 -2.51 -6.17
N LEU A 111 -3.47 -1.48 -6.87
CA LEU A 111 -3.14 -1.58 -8.28
C LEU A 111 -1.72 -2.11 -8.44
N TRP A 112 -1.58 -3.23 -9.14
CA TRP A 112 -0.29 -3.78 -9.52
C TRP A 112 -0.03 -3.51 -10.99
N ALA A 113 1.10 -2.87 -11.29
CA ALA A 113 1.45 -2.49 -12.64
C ALA A 113 2.93 -2.72 -12.94
N LYS A 114 3.23 -2.88 -14.23
CA LYS A 114 4.58 -2.88 -14.79
C LYS A 114 4.86 -1.60 -15.56
N LYS A 115 6.13 -1.32 -15.85
CA LYS A 115 6.56 -0.06 -16.45
C LYS A 115 5.85 0.25 -17.77
N ASN A 116 5.65 -0.75 -18.64
CA ASN A 116 4.91 -0.60 -19.91
C ASN A 116 4.46 -1.97 -20.42
N LYS A 117 3.66 -1.99 -21.47
CA LYS A 117 3.09 -3.23 -22.05
C LYS A 117 4.16 -4.26 -22.45
N LYS A 118 5.34 -3.82 -22.92
CA LYS A 118 6.42 -4.70 -23.40
C LYS A 118 7.32 -5.22 -22.27
N ALA A 119 7.29 -4.61 -21.09
CA ALA A 119 8.14 -4.99 -19.97
C ALA A 119 7.91 -6.44 -19.54
N LYS A 120 9.02 -7.18 -19.34
CA LYS A 120 9.01 -8.54 -18.80
C LYS A 120 9.24 -8.43 -17.29
N HIS A 121 8.17 -8.55 -16.50
CA HIS A 121 8.23 -8.44 -15.04
C HIS A 121 8.44 -9.81 -14.40
N THR A 122 8.97 -9.80 -13.16
CA THR A 122 9.04 -10.99 -12.32
C THR A 122 7.67 -11.31 -11.74
N PHE A 123 7.26 -12.58 -11.84
CA PHE A 123 6.12 -13.13 -11.11
C PHE A 123 6.36 -14.58 -10.74
N HIS A 124 6.38 -14.87 -9.45
CA HIS A 124 6.64 -16.21 -8.92
C HIS A 124 5.35 -17.04 -8.84
N TYR A 125 4.84 -17.42 -10.02
CA TYR A 125 3.55 -18.12 -10.17
C TYR A 125 3.46 -19.40 -9.33
N GLU A 126 4.47 -20.28 -9.40
CA GLU A 126 4.43 -21.57 -8.66
C GLU A 126 4.49 -21.37 -7.15
N MET A 127 5.24 -20.38 -6.66
CA MET A 127 5.25 -20.01 -5.24
C MET A 127 3.87 -19.52 -4.79
N MET A 128 3.23 -18.65 -5.57
CA MET A 128 1.88 -18.15 -5.24
C MET A 128 0.84 -19.24 -5.27
N LYS A 129 0.96 -20.19 -6.21
CA LYS A 129 0.10 -21.37 -6.30
C LYS A 129 0.30 -22.29 -5.09
N ALA A 130 1.54 -22.52 -4.67
CA ALA A 130 1.84 -23.33 -3.48
C ALA A 130 1.23 -22.69 -2.20
N GLN A 131 1.33 -21.36 -2.04
CA GLN A 131 0.70 -20.64 -0.94
C GLN A 131 -0.84 -20.66 -0.97
N ASN A 132 -1.44 -21.05 -2.08
CA ASN A 132 -2.88 -21.16 -2.27
C ASN A 132 -3.34 -22.62 -2.46
N ASN A 133 -2.77 -23.54 -1.69
CA ASN A 133 -3.13 -24.98 -1.69
C ASN A 133 -3.08 -25.62 -3.09
N GLY A 134 -2.07 -25.28 -3.89
CA GLY A 134 -1.88 -25.81 -5.24
C GLY A 134 -2.81 -25.22 -6.31
N LYS A 135 -3.65 -24.22 -5.96
CA LYS A 135 -4.56 -23.53 -6.88
C LYS A 135 -4.03 -22.17 -7.27
N GLN A 136 -4.35 -21.68 -8.46
CA GLN A 136 -4.02 -20.33 -8.90
C GLN A 136 -4.57 -19.29 -7.91
N MET A 137 -3.71 -18.38 -7.46
CA MET A 137 -4.10 -17.32 -6.53
C MET A 137 -4.97 -16.28 -7.24
N LYS A 138 -6.07 -15.90 -6.61
CA LYS A 138 -7.00 -14.89 -7.11
C LYS A 138 -6.59 -13.49 -6.66
N CYS A 139 -7.26 -12.47 -7.21
CA CYS A 139 -7.01 -11.05 -6.89
C CYS A 139 -7.83 -10.51 -5.70
N VAL A 140 -8.58 -11.37 -5.00
CA VAL A 140 -9.22 -11.01 -3.72
C VAL A 140 -8.43 -11.67 -2.60
N TRP A 141 -7.87 -10.85 -1.69
CA TRP A 141 -7.02 -11.29 -0.61
C TRP A 141 -7.60 -10.88 0.74
N THR A 142 -7.85 -11.84 1.59
CA THR A 142 -8.36 -11.59 2.95
C THR A 142 -7.18 -11.56 3.92
N PHE A 143 -6.92 -10.39 4.51
CA PHE A 143 -5.93 -10.19 5.56
C PHE A 143 -6.52 -9.33 6.69
N PRO A 144 -6.35 -9.72 7.95
CA PRO A 144 -6.70 -8.86 9.06
C PRO A 144 -5.81 -7.60 9.10
N PRO A 145 -6.28 -6.51 9.71
CA PRO A 145 -5.43 -5.37 10.04
C PRO A 145 -4.24 -5.78 10.91
N PRO A 146 -3.16 -4.97 10.98
CA PRO A 146 -1.99 -5.28 11.80
C PRO A 146 -2.36 -5.55 13.25
N ASN A 147 -1.82 -6.63 13.80
CA ASN A 147 -2.04 -7.04 15.18
C ASN A 147 -1.15 -6.25 16.17
N LYS A 148 -1.30 -6.54 17.47
CA LYS A 148 -0.53 -5.86 18.53
C LYS A 148 0.98 -6.11 18.44
N THR A 149 1.40 -7.31 17.99
CA THR A 149 2.82 -7.66 17.87
C THR A 149 3.52 -6.91 16.73
N GLU A 150 2.77 -6.46 15.73
CA GLU A 150 3.27 -5.62 14.65
C GLU A 150 3.42 -4.13 15.06
N LYS A 151 2.93 -3.75 16.24
CA LYS A 151 2.88 -2.37 16.78
C LYS A 151 3.73 -2.18 18.04
N THR A 152 4.71 -3.04 18.29
CA THR A 152 5.51 -3.07 19.52
C THR A 152 6.32 -1.77 19.75
N PHE A 153 6.76 -1.11 18.68
CA PHE A 153 7.58 0.11 18.75
C PHE A 153 6.77 1.41 18.66
N GLY A 154 5.46 1.31 18.48
CA GLY A 154 4.58 2.46 18.30
C GLY A 154 3.44 2.16 17.34
N LYS A 155 2.59 3.17 17.11
CA LYS A 155 1.41 3.06 16.24
C LYS A 155 1.51 4.04 15.10
N HIS A 156 1.35 3.56 13.88
CA HIS A 156 1.05 4.38 12.72
C HIS A 156 -0.45 4.23 12.38
N PRO A 157 -1.19 5.30 12.07
CA PRO A 157 -2.64 5.25 11.91
C PRO A 157 -3.11 4.36 10.75
N THR A 158 -2.31 4.27 9.70
CA THR A 158 -2.63 3.53 8.47
C THR A 158 -1.67 2.37 8.20
N GLN A 159 -0.97 1.85 9.24
CA GLN A 159 -0.04 0.73 9.07
C GLN A 159 -0.68 -0.43 8.32
N LYS A 160 0.00 -0.92 7.27
CA LYS A 160 -0.42 -2.12 6.52
C LYS A 160 0.02 -3.40 7.24
N PRO A 161 -0.73 -4.51 7.13
CA PRO A 161 -0.33 -5.79 7.74
C PRO A 161 0.89 -6.38 7.03
N LEU A 162 1.79 -6.96 7.81
CA LEU A 162 3.04 -7.54 7.30
C LEU A 162 2.79 -8.62 6.24
N SER A 163 1.82 -9.50 6.48
CA SER A 163 1.46 -10.58 5.56
C SER A 163 1.02 -10.12 4.16
N LEU A 164 0.39 -8.95 4.07
CA LEU A 164 0.03 -8.33 2.79
C LEU A 164 1.28 -7.93 2.01
N LEU A 165 2.22 -7.24 2.68
CA LEU A 165 3.48 -6.79 2.08
C LEU A 165 4.38 -7.96 1.69
N GLU A 166 4.45 -8.99 2.53
CA GLU A 166 5.18 -10.23 2.21
C GLU A 166 4.67 -10.87 0.92
N ARG A 167 3.35 -10.96 0.74
CA ARG A 167 2.77 -11.50 -0.50
C ARG A 167 3.14 -10.67 -1.72
N CYS A 168 3.06 -9.34 -1.65
CA CYS A 168 3.46 -8.45 -2.74
C CYS A 168 4.95 -8.63 -3.10
N ILE A 169 5.82 -8.65 -2.09
CA ILE A 169 7.27 -8.77 -2.26
C ILE A 169 7.65 -10.15 -2.82
N LEU A 170 7.13 -11.21 -2.22
CA LEU A 170 7.44 -12.59 -2.64
C LEU A 170 6.94 -12.88 -4.05
N SER A 171 5.80 -12.31 -4.45
CA SER A 171 5.25 -12.56 -5.80
C SER A 171 6.04 -11.87 -6.90
N ALA A 172 6.64 -10.69 -6.65
CA ALA A 172 7.12 -9.80 -7.71
C ALA A 172 8.58 -9.34 -7.56
N SER A 173 9.39 -10.01 -6.73
CA SER A 173 10.81 -9.70 -6.56
C SER A 173 11.64 -10.93 -6.25
N ASN A 174 12.94 -10.88 -6.59
CA ASN A 174 13.93 -11.90 -6.25
C ASN A 174 14.72 -11.52 -4.99
N ILE A 175 15.38 -12.51 -4.36
CA ILE A 175 16.36 -12.27 -3.29
C ILE A 175 17.42 -11.30 -3.82
N GLY A 176 17.81 -10.30 -3.01
CA GLY A 176 18.77 -9.26 -3.37
C GLY A 176 18.19 -8.09 -4.18
N ASP A 177 16.94 -8.17 -4.66
CA ASP A 177 16.29 -7.04 -5.32
C ASP A 177 16.09 -5.86 -4.36
N LEU A 178 16.12 -4.64 -4.92
CA LEU A 178 15.77 -3.43 -4.18
C LEU A 178 14.26 -3.21 -4.19
N ILE A 179 13.70 -3.08 -2.99
CA ILE A 179 12.33 -2.64 -2.75
C ILE A 179 12.39 -1.17 -2.33
N PHE A 180 11.65 -0.32 -3.02
CA PHE A 180 11.55 1.11 -2.70
C PHE A 180 10.13 1.45 -2.27
N ASP A 181 10.02 2.23 -1.18
CA ASP A 181 8.74 2.73 -0.65
C ASP A 181 8.83 4.25 -0.46
N PRO A 182 8.19 5.06 -1.34
CA PRO A 182 8.22 6.51 -1.23
C PRO A 182 7.38 7.08 -0.07
N PHE A 183 6.54 6.25 0.57
CA PHE A 183 5.64 6.61 1.66
C PHE A 183 5.70 5.56 2.77
N MET A 184 6.91 5.31 3.32
CA MET A 184 7.15 4.10 4.11
C MET A 184 6.41 4.07 5.45
N GLY A 185 5.94 5.21 5.97
CA GLY A 185 5.22 5.30 7.23
C GLY A 185 5.96 4.59 8.37
N SER A 186 5.36 3.54 8.91
CA SER A 186 5.99 2.70 9.94
C SER A 186 7.02 1.69 9.42
N GLY A 187 7.39 1.71 8.14
CA GLY A 187 8.42 0.84 7.56
C GLY A 187 8.01 -0.64 7.35
N THR A 188 6.72 -0.96 7.29
CA THR A 188 6.27 -2.37 7.14
C THR A 188 6.78 -3.00 5.85
N THR A 189 6.84 -2.24 4.75
CA THR A 189 7.44 -2.69 3.48
C THR A 189 8.90 -3.08 3.65
N GLY A 190 9.67 -2.29 4.41
CA GLY A 190 11.07 -2.56 4.70
C GLY A 190 11.25 -3.81 5.55
N VAL A 191 10.44 -3.97 6.61
CA VAL A 191 10.46 -5.18 7.45
C VAL A 191 10.20 -6.43 6.60
N ALA A 192 9.17 -6.39 5.73
CA ALA A 192 8.88 -7.50 4.82
C ALA A 192 10.03 -7.76 3.84
N ALA A 193 10.63 -6.71 3.28
CA ALA A 193 11.74 -6.83 2.34
C ALA A 193 12.97 -7.49 2.98
N LEU A 194 13.42 -6.97 4.11
CA LEU A 194 14.60 -7.47 4.83
C LEU A 194 14.40 -8.90 5.31
N LYS A 195 13.24 -9.22 5.89
CA LYS A 195 12.88 -10.57 6.33
C LYS A 195 13.03 -11.63 5.22
N HIS A 196 12.79 -11.24 3.98
CA HIS A 196 12.86 -12.13 2.82
C HIS A 196 14.13 -11.95 1.98
N GLY A 197 15.18 -11.32 2.52
CA GLY A 197 16.47 -11.19 1.85
C GLY A 197 16.50 -10.18 0.71
N ARG A 198 15.57 -9.23 0.67
CA ARG A 198 15.58 -8.09 -0.25
C ARG A 198 16.29 -6.91 0.40
N ARG A 199 16.79 -6.00 -0.42
CA ARG A 199 17.29 -4.70 0.03
C ARG A 199 16.13 -3.72 0.10
N PHE A 200 16.21 -2.75 1.00
CA PHE A 200 15.16 -1.76 1.17
C PHE A 200 15.70 -0.33 1.09
N CYS A 201 14.90 0.55 0.54
CA CYS A 201 15.06 2.01 0.60
C CYS A 201 13.66 2.60 0.77
N GLY A 202 13.49 3.56 1.67
CA GLY A 202 12.20 4.21 1.92
C GLY A 202 12.36 5.69 2.21
N CYS A 203 11.28 6.44 1.99
CA CYS A 203 11.16 7.84 2.36
C CYS A 203 10.01 8.02 3.34
N GLU A 204 10.18 8.91 4.32
CA GLU A 204 9.14 9.34 5.25
C GLU A 204 9.35 10.82 5.57
N LEU A 205 8.25 11.58 5.58
CA LEU A 205 8.27 13.02 5.82
C LEU A 205 8.17 13.36 7.31
N GLU A 206 7.36 12.59 8.04
CA GLU A 206 7.11 12.82 9.46
C GLU A 206 8.21 12.16 10.30
N GLU A 207 8.96 12.96 11.06
CA GLU A 207 10.09 12.52 11.89
C GLU A 207 9.72 11.38 12.84
N ASP A 208 8.56 11.47 13.52
CA ASP A 208 8.09 10.44 14.45
C ASP A 208 7.87 9.08 13.76
N PHE A 209 7.37 9.10 12.53
CA PHE A 209 7.16 7.87 11.75
C PHE A 209 8.47 7.35 11.17
N PHE A 210 9.38 8.24 10.79
CA PHE A 210 10.73 7.87 10.36
C PHE A 210 11.47 7.12 11.48
N GLU A 211 11.51 7.67 12.72
CA GLU A 211 12.15 7.03 13.86
C GLU A 211 11.43 5.71 14.25
N LEU A 212 10.11 5.64 14.12
CA LEU A 212 9.37 4.39 14.30
C LEU A 212 9.80 3.32 13.28
N ALA A 213 9.90 3.70 12.01
CA ALA A 213 10.33 2.80 10.93
C ALA A 213 11.74 2.30 11.17
N LYS A 214 12.69 3.19 11.54
CA LYS A 214 14.07 2.86 11.83
C LYS A 214 14.18 1.79 12.93
N LYS A 215 13.51 1.98 14.07
CA LYS A 215 13.45 1.00 15.17
C LYS A 215 12.91 -0.37 14.73
N ARG A 216 12.01 -0.41 13.78
CA ARG A 216 11.44 -1.66 13.26
C ARG A 216 12.35 -2.35 12.25
N LEU A 217 13.17 -1.59 11.52
CA LEU A 217 14.09 -2.11 10.50
C LEU A 217 15.40 -2.63 11.10
N GLU A 218 15.81 -2.12 12.27
CA GLU A 218 17.02 -2.52 12.98
C GLU A 218 16.84 -3.82 13.80
N LYS A 219 15.63 -4.36 13.92
CA LYS A 219 15.30 -5.58 14.64
C LYS A 219 15.46 -6.83 13.75
#